data_28bd405d4fd0460efcd9c6b7d6f5b019
#
_entry.id   28bd405d4fd0460efcd9c6b7d6f5b019
#
_cell.length_a   1.000
_cell.length_b   1.000
_cell.length_c   1.000
_cell.angle_alpha   90.00
_cell.angle_beta   90.00
_cell.angle_gamma   90.00
#
_symmetry.space_group_name_H-M   'P 1'
#
loop_
_entity.id
_entity.type
_entity.pdbx_description
1 polymer ?
#
loop_
_entity_poly.entity_id
_entity_poly.type
_entity_poly.pdbx_seq_one_letter_code
_entity_poly.pdbx_strand_id
1 'polypeptide(L)'
;MHSPTYDESVVAEATHLARRIQHTLISNVLTQALWEGHVAECLKYRFHAAMVPPAWVKKTAEKLRDTGIRVASFVDFPYGTMTRHGKAYEARQLVGNGADEIDLMPNVGFLLSGMERDYFDDIHGVVKAAGNVLVKIMLELPLLNPQQRDRAVALSIEAGVRYLKNASGGAVGIATPEDIRFLRRIAPDHVRVKASGGIKTVQQVRDLLAAGADLVGTSSGVRIMQELLNRTDAPPPTSPSDY
;
A
#
# COMPACT_ATOMS: atom_id res chain seq x y z
N MET A 1 34.67 7.27 15.40
CA MET A 1 33.26 7.60 15.18
C MET A 1 32.45 6.68 16.08
N HIS A 2 31.81 7.20 17.14
CA HIS A 2 30.96 6.38 18.01
C HIS A 2 29.65 6.10 17.25
N SER A 3 29.33 4.83 17.02
CA SER A 3 28.01 4.46 16.58
C SER A 3 27.02 4.87 17.68
N PRO A 4 25.89 5.53 17.37
CA PRO A 4 24.92 5.87 18.38
C PRO A 4 24.38 4.56 18.98
N THR A 5 24.50 4.42 20.31
CA THR A 5 23.85 3.34 21.06
C THR A 5 22.39 3.71 21.22
N TYR A 6 21.52 3.10 20.42
CA TYR A 6 20.07 3.24 20.60
C TYR A 6 19.59 2.36 21.76
N ASP A 7 18.56 2.84 22.47
CA ASP A 7 17.83 2.03 23.44
C ASP A 7 17.25 0.78 22.74
N GLU A 8 17.41 -0.40 23.32
CA GLU A 8 16.93 -1.67 22.76
C GLU A 8 15.43 -1.65 22.48
N SER A 9 14.64 -0.94 23.29
CA SER A 9 13.21 -0.78 23.10
C SER A 9 12.87 -0.01 21.83
N VAL A 10 13.65 1.04 21.51
CA VAL A 10 13.51 1.83 20.28
C VAL A 10 13.88 1.01 19.04
N VAL A 11 14.93 0.21 19.12
CA VAL A 11 15.35 -0.68 18.02
C VAL A 11 14.27 -1.76 17.77
N ALA A 12 13.72 -2.33 18.82
CA ALA A 12 12.63 -3.32 18.72
C ALA A 12 11.37 -2.71 18.07
N GLU A 13 10.97 -1.52 18.50
CA GLU A 13 9.85 -0.80 17.90
C GLU A 13 10.13 -0.45 16.43
N ALA A 14 11.33 0.06 16.11
CA ALA A 14 11.72 0.39 14.76
C ALA A 14 11.63 -0.83 13.83
N THR A 15 12.10 -1.97 14.29
CA THR A 15 12.00 -3.24 13.57
C THR A 15 10.54 -3.65 13.36
N HIS A 16 9.71 -3.52 14.40
CA HIS A 16 8.29 -3.84 14.33
C HIS A 16 7.57 -2.94 13.31
N LEU A 17 7.75 -1.61 13.38
CA LEU A 17 7.12 -0.67 12.48
C LEU A 17 7.60 -0.83 11.03
N ALA A 18 8.90 -1.03 10.80
CA ALA A 18 9.44 -1.25 9.46
C ALA A 18 8.75 -2.45 8.76
N ARG A 19 8.50 -3.54 9.49
CA ARG A 19 7.81 -4.74 9.00
C ARG A 19 6.32 -4.51 8.71
N ARG A 20 5.76 -3.36 9.07
CA ARG A 20 4.39 -2.93 8.81
C ARG A 20 4.32 -1.84 7.72
N ILE A 21 5.45 -1.35 7.23
CA ILE A 21 5.51 -0.32 6.21
C ILE A 21 5.75 -0.92 4.83
N GLN A 22 4.82 -0.68 3.91
CA GLN A 22 5.04 -0.83 2.47
C GLN A 22 5.58 0.51 1.96
N HIS A 23 6.91 0.58 1.79
CA HIS A 23 7.58 1.80 1.33
C HIS A 23 7.28 2.04 -0.13
N THR A 24 6.79 3.24 -0.46
CA THR A 24 6.16 3.52 -1.76
C THR A 24 6.96 4.53 -2.55
N LEU A 25 7.30 4.18 -3.79
CA LEU A 25 7.87 5.07 -4.79
C LEU A 25 7.02 5.01 -6.06
N ILE A 26 6.17 6.03 -6.25
CA ILE A 26 5.34 6.20 -7.44
C ILE A 26 5.68 7.55 -8.06
N SER A 27 6.20 7.53 -9.29
CA SER A 27 6.54 8.73 -10.03
C SER A 27 6.45 8.46 -11.53
N ASN A 28 5.90 9.42 -12.28
CA ASN A 28 5.88 9.39 -13.73
C ASN A 28 7.26 9.68 -14.36
N VAL A 29 8.20 10.22 -13.58
CA VAL A 29 9.58 10.52 -13.97
C VAL A 29 10.60 9.68 -13.17
N LEU A 30 10.25 8.43 -12.85
CA LEU A 30 11.13 7.55 -12.08
C LEU A 30 12.39 7.19 -12.87
N THR A 31 13.53 7.71 -12.42
CA THR A 31 14.85 7.40 -12.97
C THR A 31 15.48 6.18 -12.28
N GLN A 32 16.51 5.61 -12.92
CA GLN A 32 17.27 4.50 -12.33
C GLN A 32 17.87 4.89 -10.97
N ALA A 33 18.44 6.08 -10.84
CA ALA A 33 19.03 6.55 -9.59
C ALA A 33 18.00 6.65 -8.45
N LEU A 34 16.78 7.14 -8.72
CA LEU A 34 15.69 7.18 -7.74
C LEU A 34 15.26 5.78 -7.32
N TRP A 35 15.14 4.86 -8.27
CA TRP A 35 14.82 3.46 -7.99
C TRP A 35 15.89 2.77 -7.16
N GLU A 36 17.18 2.95 -7.50
CA GLU A 36 18.29 2.38 -6.73
C GLU A 36 18.31 2.90 -5.29
N GLY A 37 18.07 4.20 -5.11
CA GLY A 37 17.90 4.81 -3.78
C GLY A 37 16.77 4.17 -2.99
N HIS A 38 15.59 4.03 -3.60
CA HIS A 38 14.42 3.41 -2.97
C HIS A 38 14.69 1.95 -2.55
N VAL A 39 15.34 1.17 -3.41
CA VAL A 39 15.70 -0.21 -3.07
C VAL A 39 16.71 -0.26 -1.93
N ALA A 40 17.73 0.64 -1.94
CA ALA A 40 18.70 0.75 -0.85
C ALA A 40 18.03 1.12 0.49
N GLU A 41 17.05 2.02 0.47
CA GLU A 41 16.24 2.37 1.64
C GLU A 41 15.44 1.17 2.16
N CYS A 42 14.79 0.41 1.27
CA CYS A 42 14.07 -0.81 1.65
C CYS A 42 14.99 -1.84 2.30
N LEU A 43 16.19 -2.04 1.78
CA LEU A 43 17.20 -2.94 2.35
C LEU A 43 17.68 -2.45 3.71
N LYS A 44 18.00 -1.15 3.83
CA LYS A 44 18.52 -0.53 5.06
C LYS A 44 17.55 -0.67 6.23
N TYR A 45 16.28 -0.35 6.01
CA TYR A 45 15.25 -0.36 7.07
C TYR A 45 14.49 -1.67 7.16
N ARG A 46 14.69 -2.59 6.21
CA ARG A 46 13.99 -3.89 6.12
C ARG A 46 12.47 -3.72 6.13
N PHE A 47 11.98 -2.79 5.31
CA PHE A 47 10.54 -2.58 5.15
C PHE A 47 9.81 -3.85 4.73
N HIS A 48 8.49 -3.91 4.98
CA HIS A 48 7.64 -5.03 4.56
C HIS A 48 7.73 -5.29 3.06
N ALA A 49 7.64 -4.23 2.27
CA ALA A 49 7.69 -4.31 0.82
C ALA A 49 8.22 -3.02 0.19
N ALA A 50 8.86 -3.16 -0.97
CA ALA A 50 9.11 -2.08 -1.91
C ALA A 50 7.92 -1.97 -2.88
N MET A 51 7.18 -0.86 -2.84
CA MET A 51 6.13 -0.55 -3.82
C MET A 51 6.73 0.28 -4.93
N VAL A 52 6.65 -0.25 -6.16
CA VAL A 52 7.21 0.37 -7.36
C VAL A 52 6.21 0.34 -8.53
N PRO A 53 6.34 1.21 -9.54
CA PRO A 53 5.54 1.15 -10.77
C PRO A 53 5.75 -0.16 -11.54
N PRO A 54 4.75 -0.62 -12.34
CA PRO A 54 4.76 -1.89 -13.05
C PRO A 54 6.03 -2.20 -13.84
N ALA A 55 6.57 -1.22 -14.57
CA ALA A 55 7.77 -1.38 -15.38
C ALA A 55 9.05 -1.71 -14.58
N TRP A 56 9.05 -1.44 -13.27
CA TRP A 56 10.20 -1.65 -12.38
C TRP A 56 10.12 -2.94 -11.55
N VAL A 57 9.01 -3.66 -11.62
CA VAL A 57 8.78 -4.87 -10.80
C VAL A 57 9.86 -5.92 -11.03
N LYS A 58 10.16 -6.28 -12.27
CA LYS A 58 11.14 -7.33 -12.58
C LYS A 58 12.52 -7.02 -11.99
N LYS A 59 13.03 -5.81 -12.24
CA LYS A 59 14.33 -5.37 -11.68
C LYS A 59 14.33 -5.36 -10.16
N THR A 60 13.21 -4.95 -9.53
CA THR A 60 13.06 -4.92 -8.08
C THR A 60 13.03 -6.33 -7.50
N ALA A 61 12.30 -7.27 -8.13
CA ALA A 61 12.25 -8.66 -7.72
C ALA A 61 13.64 -9.34 -7.80
N GLU A 62 14.37 -9.08 -8.88
CA GLU A 62 15.76 -9.57 -9.02
C GLU A 62 16.67 -9.02 -7.92
N LYS A 63 16.55 -7.73 -7.61
CA LYS A 63 17.40 -7.05 -6.62
C LYS A 63 17.08 -7.40 -5.18
N LEU A 64 15.82 -7.70 -4.87
CA LEU A 64 15.36 -8.04 -3.51
C LEU A 64 15.25 -9.55 -3.27
N ARG A 65 15.69 -10.37 -4.22
CA ARG A 65 15.68 -11.84 -4.08
C ARG A 65 16.41 -12.25 -2.79
N ASP A 66 15.82 -13.19 -2.06
CA ASP A 66 16.36 -13.76 -0.82
C ASP A 66 16.56 -12.77 0.35
N THR A 67 16.07 -11.52 0.23
CA THR A 67 16.15 -10.53 1.31
C THR A 67 14.99 -10.62 2.31
N GLY A 68 13.91 -11.29 1.94
CA GLY A 68 12.66 -11.32 2.70
C GLY A 68 11.81 -10.05 2.59
N ILE A 69 12.21 -9.10 1.74
CA ILE A 69 11.44 -7.88 1.42
C ILE A 69 10.57 -8.18 0.18
N ARG A 70 9.28 -7.95 0.29
CA ARG A 70 8.34 -8.20 -0.79
C ARG A 70 8.41 -7.13 -1.87
N VAL A 71 8.01 -7.49 -3.09
CA VAL A 71 7.80 -6.56 -4.19
C VAL A 71 6.32 -6.34 -4.37
N ALA A 72 5.90 -5.09 -4.28
CA ALA A 72 4.52 -4.69 -4.49
C ALA A 72 4.41 -3.77 -5.70
N SER A 73 3.29 -3.85 -6.41
CA SER A 73 2.96 -2.93 -7.48
C SER A 73 1.45 -2.72 -7.54
N PHE A 74 0.97 -2.02 -8.55
CA PHE A 74 -0.43 -1.68 -8.69
C PHE A 74 -0.95 -1.98 -10.10
N VAL A 75 -2.27 -2.14 -10.19
CA VAL A 75 -3.03 -2.30 -11.43
C VAL A 75 -3.96 -1.11 -11.61
N ASP A 76 -3.91 -0.50 -12.80
CA ASP A 76 -4.77 0.60 -13.26
C ASP A 76 -4.80 1.83 -12.33
N PHE A 77 -3.68 2.11 -11.68
CA PHE A 77 -3.55 3.30 -10.84
C PHE A 77 -3.17 4.53 -11.69
N PRO A 78 -3.74 5.74 -11.42
CA PRO A 78 -4.64 6.05 -10.30
C PRO A 78 -6.15 6.02 -10.66
N TYR A 79 -6.55 5.76 -11.89
CA TYR A 79 -7.91 6.03 -12.36
C TYR A 79 -8.90 4.87 -12.23
N GLY A 80 -8.45 3.64 -12.35
CA GLY A 80 -9.33 2.46 -12.28
C GLY A 80 -10.28 2.30 -13.47
N THR A 81 -10.03 2.96 -14.60
CA THR A 81 -10.96 3.05 -15.74
C THR A 81 -10.58 2.17 -16.93
N MET A 82 -9.52 1.39 -16.81
CA MET A 82 -9.14 0.40 -17.82
C MET A 82 -10.22 -0.70 -17.95
N THR A 83 -10.27 -1.35 -19.10
CA THR A 83 -11.16 -2.51 -19.25
C THR A 83 -10.74 -3.64 -18.31
N ARG A 84 -11.70 -4.45 -17.84
CA ARG A 84 -11.41 -5.60 -16.96
C ARG A 84 -10.38 -6.57 -17.55
N HIS A 85 -10.37 -6.76 -18.87
CA HIS A 85 -9.36 -7.61 -19.53
C HIS A 85 -7.97 -6.97 -19.54
N GLY A 86 -7.89 -5.63 -19.68
CA GLY A 86 -6.65 -4.88 -19.55
C GLY A 86 -6.06 -5.00 -18.16
N LYS A 87 -6.87 -4.78 -17.10
CA LYS A 87 -6.45 -4.98 -15.70
C LYS A 87 -5.98 -6.41 -15.42
N ALA A 88 -6.75 -7.40 -15.89
CA ALA A 88 -6.37 -8.81 -15.73
C ALA A 88 -5.07 -9.17 -16.47
N TYR A 89 -4.83 -8.56 -17.64
CA TYR A 89 -3.58 -8.70 -18.36
C TYR A 89 -2.40 -8.08 -17.59
N GLU A 90 -2.56 -6.84 -17.10
CA GLU A 90 -1.56 -6.15 -16.29
C GLU A 90 -1.21 -6.95 -15.03
N ALA A 91 -2.22 -7.50 -14.32
CA ALA A 91 -2.00 -8.35 -13.16
C ALA A 91 -1.14 -9.58 -13.51
N ARG A 92 -1.42 -10.28 -14.61
CA ARG A 92 -0.59 -11.41 -15.06
C ARG A 92 0.85 -11.00 -15.35
N GLN A 93 1.06 -9.83 -15.97
CA GLN A 93 2.40 -9.30 -16.23
C GLN A 93 3.16 -9.02 -14.92
N LEU A 94 2.49 -8.43 -13.91
CA LEU A 94 3.09 -8.18 -12.61
C LEU A 94 3.51 -9.47 -11.91
N VAL A 95 2.63 -10.48 -11.91
CA VAL A 95 2.93 -11.81 -11.36
C VAL A 95 4.12 -12.46 -12.07
N GLY A 96 4.10 -12.47 -13.40
CA GLY A 96 5.21 -13.01 -14.22
C GLY A 96 6.53 -12.28 -14.04
N ASN A 97 6.49 -11.00 -13.65
CA ASN A 97 7.66 -10.18 -13.33
C ASN A 97 8.13 -10.30 -11.87
N GLY A 98 7.43 -11.09 -11.03
CA GLY A 98 7.83 -11.36 -9.65
C GLY A 98 7.23 -10.42 -8.60
N ALA A 99 6.06 -9.84 -8.85
CA ALA A 99 5.32 -9.15 -7.80
C ALA A 99 4.79 -10.15 -6.76
N ASP A 100 4.97 -9.86 -5.48
CA ASP A 100 4.42 -10.63 -4.36
C ASP A 100 3.05 -10.11 -3.93
N GLU A 101 2.76 -8.84 -4.22
CA GLU A 101 1.55 -8.14 -3.81
C GLU A 101 1.10 -7.14 -4.87
N ILE A 102 -0.21 -7.05 -5.12
CA ILE A 102 -0.82 -6.14 -6.09
C ILE A 102 -1.86 -5.26 -5.41
N ASP A 103 -1.72 -3.94 -5.52
CA ASP A 103 -2.75 -2.98 -5.14
C ASP A 103 -3.62 -2.70 -6.38
N LEU A 104 -4.90 -3.02 -6.33
CA LEU A 104 -5.84 -2.85 -7.45
C LEU A 104 -6.64 -1.55 -7.30
N MET A 105 -6.65 -0.73 -8.34
CA MET A 105 -7.59 0.37 -8.47
C MET A 105 -8.88 -0.12 -9.16
N PRO A 106 -10.02 -0.21 -8.45
CA PRO A 106 -11.28 -0.64 -9.04
C PRO A 106 -11.92 0.48 -9.85
N ASN A 107 -12.86 0.16 -10.70
CA ASN A 107 -13.70 1.17 -11.32
C ASN A 107 -14.78 1.66 -10.33
N VAL A 108 -14.45 2.68 -9.56
CA VAL A 108 -15.37 3.27 -8.58
C VAL A 108 -16.63 3.83 -9.25
N GLY A 109 -16.51 4.28 -10.51
CA GLY A 109 -17.65 4.78 -11.29
C GLY A 109 -18.76 3.73 -11.49
N PHE A 110 -18.42 2.45 -11.62
CA PHE A 110 -19.41 1.37 -11.66
C PHE A 110 -20.21 1.28 -10.36
N LEU A 111 -19.53 1.33 -9.22
CA LEU A 111 -20.19 1.30 -7.92
C LEU A 111 -21.11 2.50 -7.71
N LEU A 112 -20.62 3.71 -8.02
CA LEU A 112 -21.38 4.96 -7.90
C LEU A 112 -22.61 4.98 -8.81
N SER A 113 -22.58 4.24 -9.92
CA SER A 113 -23.68 4.08 -10.89
C SER A 113 -24.63 2.93 -10.54
N GLY A 114 -24.43 2.21 -9.44
CA GLY A 114 -25.21 1.04 -9.09
C GLY A 114 -24.91 -0.20 -9.96
N MET A 115 -23.87 -0.17 -10.76
CA MET A 115 -23.42 -1.27 -11.63
C MET A 115 -22.59 -2.28 -10.83
N GLU A 116 -23.20 -2.89 -9.82
CA GLU A 116 -22.50 -3.74 -8.84
C GLU A 116 -21.87 -4.98 -9.48
N ARG A 117 -22.54 -5.55 -10.48
CA ARG A 117 -22.01 -6.71 -11.19
C ARG A 117 -20.73 -6.38 -11.95
N ASP A 118 -20.70 -5.21 -12.62
CA ASP A 118 -19.50 -4.76 -13.33
C ASP A 118 -18.36 -4.42 -12.36
N TYR A 119 -18.67 -3.83 -11.20
CA TYR A 119 -17.69 -3.58 -10.14
C TYR A 119 -17.10 -4.88 -9.59
N PHE A 120 -17.93 -5.87 -9.31
CA PHE A 120 -17.48 -7.20 -8.89
C PHE A 120 -16.62 -7.87 -9.95
N ASP A 121 -17.09 -7.92 -11.20
CA ASP A 121 -16.37 -8.58 -12.30
C ASP A 121 -15.02 -7.89 -12.61
N ASP A 122 -14.90 -6.57 -12.44
CA ASP A 122 -13.68 -5.79 -12.55
C ASP A 122 -12.62 -6.27 -11.54
N ILE A 123 -13.03 -6.45 -10.28
CA ILE A 123 -12.14 -6.91 -9.20
C ILE A 123 -11.83 -8.40 -9.34
N HIS A 124 -12.85 -9.23 -9.52
CA HIS A 124 -12.72 -10.69 -9.61
C HIS A 124 -11.81 -11.12 -10.77
N GLY A 125 -11.90 -10.42 -11.90
CA GLY A 125 -11.03 -10.66 -13.05
C GLY A 125 -9.55 -10.50 -12.72
N VAL A 126 -9.19 -9.51 -11.91
CA VAL A 126 -7.82 -9.27 -11.46
C VAL A 126 -7.39 -10.30 -10.41
N VAL A 127 -8.25 -10.60 -9.43
CA VAL A 127 -7.96 -11.62 -8.40
C VAL A 127 -7.69 -12.98 -9.06
N LYS A 128 -8.52 -13.39 -10.02
CA LYS A 128 -8.33 -14.62 -10.79
C LYS A 128 -7.02 -14.60 -11.60
N ALA A 129 -6.68 -13.47 -12.21
CA ALA A 129 -5.47 -13.32 -13.01
C ALA A 129 -4.19 -13.31 -12.15
N ALA A 130 -4.27 -12.81 -10.90
CA ALA A 130 -3.17 -12.78 -9.94
C ALA A 130 -2.87 -14.16 -9.34
N GLY A 131 -3.81 -15.12 -9.40
CA GLY A 131 -3.63 -16.47 -8.86
C GLY A 131 -3.35 -16.46 -7.35
N ASN A 132 -2.16 -16.88 -6.94
CA ASN A 132 -1.75 -16.93 -5.53
C ASN A 132 -1.19 -15.60 -5.00
N VAL A 133 -0.95 -14.60 -5.86
CA VAL A 133 -0.45 -13.29 -5.45
C VAL A 133 -1.55 -12.50 -4.74
N LEU A 134 -1.20 -11.89 -3.62
CA LEU A 134 -2.16 -11.16 -2.79
C LEU A 134 -2.65 -9.89 -3.51
N VAL A 135 -3.97 -9.77 -3.67
CA VAL A 135 -4.61 -8.55 -4.21
C VAL A 135 -5.18 -7.72 -3.06
N LYS A 136 -4.85 -6.43 -3.06
CA LYS A 136 -5.34 -5.40 -2.14
C LYS A 136 -6.20 -4.42 -2.94
N ILE A 137 -7.43 -4.20 -2.53
CA ILE A 137 -8.34 -3.27 -3.20
C ILE A 137 -8.23 -1.85 -2.62
N MET A 138 -8.11 -0.85 -3.47
CA MET A 138 -8.17 0.57 -3.10
C MET A 138 -9.62 1.03 -3.13
N LEU A 139 -10.29 1.11 -1.97
CA LEU A 139 -11.75 1.32 -1.88
C LEU A 139 -12.18 2.75 -2.15
N GLU A 140 -11.25 3.72 -2.06
CA GLU A 140 -11.54 5.16 -2.20
C GLU A 140 -12.68 5.61 -1.26
N LEU A 141 -12.64 5.20 0.01
CA LEU A 141 -13.67 5.50 1.02
C LEU A 141 -14.11 6.98 1.08
N PRO A 142 -13.20 7.97 0.89
CA PRO A 142 -13.60 9.37 0.90
C PRO A 142 -14.59 9.76 -0.20
N LEU A 143 -14.69 8.97 -1.28
CA LEU A 143 -15.62 9.21 -2.37
C LEU A 143 -16.99 8.56 -2.18
N LEU A 144 -17.15 7.73 -1.14
CA LEU A 144 -18.30 6.86 -0.93
C LEU A 144 -19.13 7.31 0.27
N ASN A 145 -20.46 7.30 0.11
CA ASN A 145 -21.38 7.39 1.24
C ASN A 145 -21.39 6.09 2.07
N PRO A 146 -21.99 6.07 3.29
CA PRO A 146 -21.95 4.88 4.15
C PRO A 146 -22.47 3.60 3.50
N GLN A 147 -23.58 3.64 2.77
CA GLN A 147 -24.14 2.46 2.10
C GLN A 147 -23.23 1.96 0.99
N GLN A 148 -22.63 2.88 0.23
CA GLN A 148 -21.66 2.55 -0.82
C GLN A 148 -20.37 1.95 -0.23
N ARG A 149 -19.90 2.43 0.95
CA ARG A 149 -18.75 1.84 1.66
C ARG A 149 -19.00 0.38 2.03
N ASP A 150 -20.15 0.10 2.65
CA ASP A 150 -20.53 -1.27 3.02
C ASP A 150 -20.61 -2.17 1.78
N ARG A 151 -21.19 -1.66 0.69
CA ARG A 151 -21.35 -2.42 -0.54
C ARG A 151 -20.03 -2.67 -1.25
N ALA A 152 -19.16 -1.65 -1.32
CA ALA A 152 -17.79 -1.78 -1.87
C ALA A 152 -17.00 -2.87 -1.16
N VAL A 153 -17.05 -2.89 0.16
CA VAL A 153 -16.35 -3.88 0.98
C VAL A 153 -16.90 -5.28 0.74
N ALA A 154 -18.25 -5.45 0.78
CA ALA A 154 -18.88 -6.74 0.58
C ALA A 154 -18.54 -7.36 -0.79
N LEU A 155 -18.69 -6.59 -1.86
CA LEU A 155 -18.36 -7.02 -3.23
C LEU A 155 -16.87 -7.34 -3.40
N SER A 156 -15.99 -6.55 -2.76
CA SER A 156 -14.54 -6.78 -2.82
C SER A 156 -14.14 -8.08 -2.14
N ILE A 157 -14.70 -8.37 -0.95
CA ILE A 157 -14.46 -9.63 -0.23
C ILE A 157 -15.00 -10.82 -1.04
N GLU A 158 -16.21 -10.72 -1.57
CA GLU A 158 -16.82 -11.74 -2.43
C GLU A 158 -15.97 -12.00 -3.69
N ALA A 159 -15.37 -10.95 -4.28
CA ALA A 159 -14.46 -11.06 -5.42
C ALA A 159 -13.11 -11.74 -5.08
N GLY A 160 -12.81 -11.95 -3.79
CA GLY A 160 -11.66 -12.72 -3.32
C GLY A 160 -10.41 -11.91 -2.97
N VAL A 161 -10.54 -10.59 -2.74
CA VAL A 161 -9.39 -9.79 -2.28
C VAL A 161 -8.91 -10.25 -0.90
N ARG A 162 -7.62 -10.06 -0.63
CA ARG A 162 -6.99 -10.42 0.65
C ARG A 162 -6.73 -9.21 1.55
N TYR A 163 -6.85 -8.01 1.00
CA TYR A 163 -6.71 -6.77 1.76
C TYR A 163 -7.74 -5.73 1.33
N LEU A 164 -8.27 -5.02 2.31
CA LEU A 164 -9.03 -3.79 2.13
C LEU A 164 -8.11 -2.61 2.42
N LYS A 165 -7.98 -1.68 1.47
CA LYS A 165 -7.21 -0.46 1.60
C LYS A 165 -8.16 0.73 1.55
N ASN A 166 -8.07 1.65 2.51
CA ASN A 166 -9.01 2.77 2.64
C ASN A 166 -9.04 3.70 1.42
N ALA A 167 -7.87 4.07 0.89
CA ALA A 167 -7.75 4.96 -0.27
C ALA A 167 -6.47 4.67 -1.06
N SER A 168 -6.40 5.15 -2.29
CA SER A 168 -5.22 5.03 -3.17
C SER A 168 -4.04 5.83 -2.64
N GLY A 169 -4.30 7.06 -2.14
CA GLY A 169 -3.27 7.96 -1.63
C GLY A 169 -3.84 9.28 -1.13
N GLY A 170 -2.94 10.22 -0.76
CA GLY A 170 -3.30 11.50 -0.16
C GLY A 170 -4.10 12.44 -1.04
N ALA A 171 -4.04 12.27 -2.38
CA ALA A 171 -4.83 13.08 -3.31
C ALA A 171 -6.35 12.85 -3.19
N VAL A 172 -6.77 11.64 -2.78
CA VAL A 172 -8.19 11.31 -2.56
C VAL A 172 -8.60 11.57 -1.12
N GLY A 173 -7.73 11.27 -0.16
CA GLY A 173 -7.97 11.51 1.25
C GLY A 173 -6.86 10.94 2.13
N ILE A 174 -6.78 11.47 3.34
CA ILE A 174 -5.82 10.99 4.35
C ILE A 174 -6.39 9.76 5.08
N ALA A 175 -5.52 8.84 5.46
CA ALA A 175 -5.90 7.70 6.28
C ALA A 175 -6.28 8.16 7.69
N THR A 176 -7.44 7.73 8.18
CA THR A 176 -7.90 8.02 9.54
C THR A 176 -8.04 6.74 10.36
N PRO A 177 -7.81 6.78 11.68
CA PRO A 177 -8.12 5.64 12.54
C PRO A 177 -9.59 5.19 12.45
N GLU A 178 -10.50 6.11 12.14
CA GLU A 178 -11.94 5.82 12.00
C GLU A 178 -12.20 4.93 10.76
N ASP A 179 -11.65 5.27 9.60
CA ASP A 179 -11.75 4.45 8.39
C ASP A 179 -11.16 3.05 8.62
N ILE A 180 -10.04 2.97 9.34
CA ILE A 180 -9.39 1.69 9.64
C ILE A 180 -10.23 0.84 10.59
N ARG A 181 -10.79 1.43 11.67
CA ARG A 181 -11.73 0.70 12.55
C ARG A 181 -12.98 0.24 11.80
N PHE A 182 -13.50 1.06 10.89
CA PHE A 182 -14.61 0.67 10.02
C PHE A 182 -14.24 -0.59 9.23
N LEU A 183 -13.12 -0.57 8.49
CA LEU A 183 -12.67 -1.72 7.70
C LEU A 183 -12.40 -2.96 8.57
N ARG A 184 -11.73 -2.78 9.71
CA ARG A 184 -11.39 -3.92 10.59
C ARG A 184 -12.63 -4.59 11.18
N ARG A 185 -13.66 -3.82 11.51
CA ARG A 185 -14.91 -4.34 12.08
C ARG A 185 -15.66 -5.25 11.11
N ILE A 186 -15.62 -4.96 9.80
CA ILE A 186 -16.38 -5.71 8.79
C ILE A 186 -15.53 -6.73 8.03
N ALA A 187 -14.20 -6.62 8.06
CA ALA A 187 -13.31 -7.58 7.42
C ALA A 187 -13.29 -8.90 8.20
N PRO A 188 -13.54 -10.05 7.55
CA PRO A 188 -13.36 -11.35 8.18
C PRO A 188 -11.88 -11.63 8.49
N ASP A 189 -11.59 -12.59 9.36
CA ASP A 189 -10.24 -12.87 9.86
C ASP A 189 -9.19 -13.13 8.77
N HIS A 190 -9.60 -13.68 7.64
CA HIS A 190 -8.71 -13.97 6.51
C HIS A 190 -8.46 -12.77 5.59
N VAL A 191 -9.12 -11.62 5.82
CA VAL A 191 -8.95 -10.37 5.07
C VAL A 191 -8.30 -9.33 5.98
N ARG A 192 -7.18 -8.80 5.52
CA ARG A 192 -6.37 -7.81 6.24
C ARG A 192 -6.73 -6.39 5.84
N VAL A 193 -6.24 -5.42 6.61
CA VAL A 193 -6.50 -3.98 6.39
C VAL A 193 -5.18 -3.24 6.15
N LYS A 194 -5.15 -2.40 5.11
CA LYS A 194 -4.02 -1.51 4.81
C LYS A 194 -4.46 -0.06 4.89
N ALA A 195 -3.71 0.73 5.66
CA ALA A 195 -3.87 2.19 5.71
C ALA A 195 -2.98 2.88 4.67
N SER A 196 -3.51 3.89 3.98
CA SER A 196 -2.75 4.67 2.98
C SER A 196 -3.35 6.06 2.79
N GLY A 197 -2.47 7.04 2.55
CA GLY A 197 -2.84 8.45 2.33
C GLY A 197 -2.35 9.36 3.45
N GLY A 198 -1.44 10.30 3.12
CA GLY A 198 -0.99 11.36 4.02
C GLY A 198 -0.23 10.93 5.28
N ILE A 199 0.32 9.71 5.32
CA ILE A 199 0.99 9.15 6.51
C ILE A 199 2.45 9.56 6.49
N LYS A 200 2.87 10.42 7.44
CA LYS A 200 4.19 11.09 7.44
C LYS A 200 4.95 11.00 8.79
N THR A 201 4.30 10.54 9.87
CA THR A 201 4.87 10.53 11.24
C THR A 201 4.76 9.17 11.92
N VAL A 202 5.62 8.93 12.92
CA VAL A 202 5.56 7.73 13.77
C VAL A 202 4.21 7.62 14.47
N GLN A 203 3.68 8.75 14.99
CA GLN A 203 2.41 8.74 15.71
C GLN A 203 1.25 8.32 14.81
N GLN A 204 1.18 8.82 13.57
CA GLN A 204 0.16 8.38 12.61
C GLN A 204 0.24 6.87 12.34
N VAL A 205 1.44 6.32 12.19
CA VAL A 205 1.61 4.86 12.01
C VAL A 205 1.09 4.10 13.23
N ARG A 206 1.46 4.52 14.44
CA ARG A 206 0.99 3.90 15.70
C ARG A 206 -0.53 3.92 15.81
N ASP A 207 -1.15 5.07 15.55
CA ASP A 207 -2.61 5.25 15.66
C ASP A 207 -3.36 4.35 14.66
N LEU A 208 -2.86 4.24 13.42
CA LEU A 208 -3.46 3.39 12.40
C LEU A 208 -3.30 1.90 12.70
N LEU A 209 -2.13 1.47 13.20
CA LEU A 209 -1.92 0.09 13.64
C LEU A 209 -2.80 -0.25 14.86
N ALA A 210 -2.90 0.66 15.84
CA ALA A 210 -3.79 0.50 16.98
C ALA A 210 -5.27 0.47 16.58
N ALA A 211 -5.65 1.13 15.49
CA ALA A 211 -6.99 1.07 14.92
C ALA A 211 -7.29 -0.24 14.19
N GLY A 212 -6.29 -1.11 13.98
CA GLY A 212 -6.44 -2.43 13.37
C GLY A 212 -5.88 -2.56 11.94
N ALA A 213 -5.04 -1.61 11.49
CA ALA A 213 -4.30 -1.80 10.24
C ALA A 213 -3.24 -2.90 10.40
N ASP A 214 -3.13 -3.77 9.41
CA ASP A 214 -2.06 -4.78 9.31
C ASP A 214 -0.83 -4.20 8.60
N LEU A 215 -1.04 -3.26 7.68
CA LEU A 215 0.00 -2.59 6.90
C LEU A 215 -0.29 -1.10 6.75
N VAL A 216 0.79 -0.34 6.57
CA VAL A 216 0.77 1.08 6.23
C VAL A 216 1.52 1.29 4.92
N GLY A 217 0.88 1.95 3.95
CA GLY A 217 1.51 2.38 2.69
C GLY A 217 1.89 3.86 2.76
N THR A 218 3.17 4.17 2.58
CA THR A 218 3.66 5.55 2.64
C THR A 218 4.95 5.73 1.82
N SER A 219 5.12 6.91 1.22
CA SER A 219 6.38 7.38 0.64
C SER A 219 7.34 7.96 1.71
N SER A 220 6.85 8.22 2.92
CA SER A 220 7.62 8.82 4.01
C SER A 220 8.28 7.78 4.94
N GLY A 221 8.43 6.52 4.50
CA GLY A 221 8.95 5.44 5.33
C GLY A 221 10.30 5.77 5.98
N VAL A 222 11.24 6.32 5.21
CA VAL A 222 12.58 6.73 5.71
C VAL A 222 12.45 7.80 6.79
N ARG A 223 11.63 8.83 6.55
CA ARG A 223 11.39 9.90 7.52
C ARG A 223 10.82 9.36 8.83
N ILE A 224 9.83 8.47 8.74
CA ILE A 224 9.21 7.82 9.92
C ILE A 224 10.26 7.04 10.71
N MET A 225 11.13 6.28 10.03
CA MET A 225 12.19 5.52 10.70
C MET A 225 13.23 6.45 11.33
N GLN A 226 13.58 7.55 10.67
CA GLN A 226 14.51 8.56 11.23
C GLN A 226 13.91 9.27 12.44
N GLU A 227 12.62 9.67 12.39
CA GLU A 227 11.90 10.26 13.52
C GLU A 227 11.92 9.32 14.74
N LEU A 228 11.73 8.02 14.53
CA LEU A 228 11.75 7.04 15.62
C LEU A 228 13.14 6.81 16.19
N LEU A 229 14.14 6.71 15.32
CA LEU A 229 15.53 6.43 15.72
C LEU A 229 16.26 7.67 16.26
N ASN A 230 15.92 8.86 15.72
CA ASN A 230 16.57 10.11 16.10
C ASN A 230 15.70 10.94 17.05
N ARG A 231 15.13 10.38 18.10
CA ARG A 231 14.30 11.07 19.09
C ARG A 231 14.97 12.28 19.78
N THR A 232 15.78 13.04 19.06
CA THR A 232 16.38 14.32 19.47
C THR A 232 16.12 15.35 18.38
N ASP A 233 15.22 16.29 18.67
CA ASP A 233 15.07 17.67 18.18
C ASP A 233 15.74 18.04 16.83
N ALA A 234 15.08 17.75 15.72
CA ALA A 234 15.36 18.40 14.45
C ALA A 234 14.08 18.80 13.71
N PRO A 235 14.00 20.01 13.14
CA PRO A 235 12.84 20.48 12.41
C PRO A 235 12.60 19.68 11.11
N PRO A 236 11.36 19.63 10.62
CA PRO A 236 11.02 18.80 9.46
C PRO A 236 11.67 19.35 8.18
N PRO A 237 12.28 18.49 7.34
CA PRO A 237 12.72 18.90 6.02
C PRO A 237 11.51 19.16 5.12
N THR A 238 11.52 20.29 4.45
CA THR A 238 10.59 20.60 3.36
C THR A 238 10.94 19.76 2.15
N SER A 239 10.10 18.82 1.77
CA SER A 239 10.23 18.09 0.50
C SER A 239 9.09 18.46 -0.46
N PRO A 240 9.36 18.69 -1.74
CA PRO A 240 8.34 18.89 -2.76
C PRO A 240 7.82 17.54 -3.25
N SER A 241 6.53 17.50 -3.51
CA SER A 241 5.70 16.50 -4.20
C SER A 241 4.80 15.66 -3.30
N ASP A 242 3.61 16.20 -3.13
CA ASP A 242 2.40 15.44 -2.82
C ASP A 242 1.85 14.85 -4.14
N TYR A 243 1.86 13.54 -4.27
CA TYR A 243 1.01 12.79 -5.17
C TYR A 243 0.12 11.85 -4.38
#